data_920d1da6a41c4be761098b131703cd42
#
_entry.id   920d1da6a41c4be761098b131703cd42
#
_cell.length_a   1.000
_cell.length_b   1.000
_cell.length_c   1.000
_cell.angle_alpha   90.00
_cell.angle_beta   90.00
_cell.angle_gamma   90.00
#
_symmetry.space_group_name_H-M   'P 1'
#
loop_
_entity.id
_entity.type
_entity.pdbx_description
1 polymer ?
#
loop_
_entity_poly.entity_id
_entity_poly.type
_entity_poly.pdbx_seq_one_letter_code
_entity_poly.pdbx_strand_id
1 'polypeptide(L)'
;VNSPGGDCFAAAQIYNMLRDYKGKVTVKVDGLAASAASVIAMAGDTVLVSPVSMIMIHNPSTIAMGDSAEMQKAIEMLSGVKDSIINAYQAKTGLSRNKLSKLMDEETWMDAGKAVELHFADGVISRDELYHAEAEPGPDEETDESEKGEPEKQDEPGSAADPNKEDHTSGMLFSRYQVAAAINKKLCDYARKHPAAPHAEDTTHLHRVDDLEKRLNLMKQFI
;
A
#
# COMPACT_ATOMS: atom_id res chain seq x y z
N VAL A 1 -0.19 8.38 -6.46
CA VAL A 1 -0.72 7.22 -5.71
C VAL A 1 -0.63 7.49 -4.23
N ASN A 2 -1.74 7.24 -3.52
CA ASN A 2 -1.79 7.19 -2.07
C ASN A 2 -2.83 6.14 -1.65
N SER A 3 -2.39 4.89 -1.43
CA SER A 3 -3.30 3.77 -1.19
C SER A 3 -2.63 2.65 -0.37
N PRO A 4 -3.35 2.04 0.58
CA PRO A 4 -2.88 0.87 1.32
C PRO A 4 -2.97 -0.44 0.51
N GLY A 5 -3.50 -0.40 -0.70
CA GLY A 5 -3.75 -1.58 -1.52
C GLY A 5 -5.20 -2.06 -1.46
N GLY A 6 -5.41 -3.35 -1.71
CA GLY A 6 -6.72 -3.96 -1.77
C GLY A 6 -6.71 -5.25 -2.60
N ASP A 7 -7.66 -5.40 -3.51
CA ASP A 7 -7.80 -6.59 -4.35
C ASP A 7 -6.67 -6.71 -5.38
N CYS A 8 -5.98 -7.87 -5.37
CA CYS A 8 -4.84 -8.13 -6.24
C CYS A 8 -5.23 -8.29 -7.72
N PHE A 9 -6.43 -8.81 -8.00
CA PHE A 9 -6.89 -9.00 -9.39
C PHE A 9 -7.31 -7.66 -10.00
N ALA A 10 -7.96 -6.80 -9.22
CA ALA A 10 -8.25 -5.43 -9.64
C ALA A 10 -6.96 -4.65 -9.92
N ALA A 11 -5.95 -4.79 -9.05
CA ALA A 11 -4.65 -4.16 -9.27
C ALA A 11 -3.93 -4.68 -10.52
N ALA A 12 -4.00 -5.99 -10.78
CA ALA A 12 -3.43 -6.59 -11.99
C ALA A 12 -4.13 -6.05 -13.25
N GLN A 13 -5.44 -5.87 -13.22
CA GLN A 13 -6.20 -5.28 -14.33
C GLN A 13 -5.76 -3.83 -14.58
N ILE A 14 -5.66 -3.01 -13.53
CA ILE A 14 -5.21 -1.62 -13.64
C ILE A 14 -3.76 -1.56 -14.16
N TYR A 15 -2.87 -2.42 -13.63
CA TYR A 15 -1.49 -2.54 -14.12
C TYR A 15 -1.46 -2.78 -15.62
N ASN A 16 -2.22 -3.76 -16.13
CA ASN A 16 -2.25 -4.08 -17.55
C ASN A 16 -2.82 -2.91 -18.38
N MET A 17 -3.89 -2.26 -17.93
CA MET A 17 -4.46 -1.10 -18.62
C MET A 17 -3.44 0.04 -18.76
N LEU A 18 -2.65 0.30 -17.72
CA LEU A 18 -1.59 1.31 -17.75
C LEU A 18 -0.44 0.89 -18.68
N ARG A 19 -0.07 -0.39 -18.69
CA ARG A 19 0.98 -0.93 -19.60
C ARG A 19 0.57 -0.93 -21.06
N ASP A 20 -0.72 -1.10 -21.34
CA ASP A 20 -1.29 -1.08 -22.70
C ASP A 20 -1.47 0.34 -23.24
N TYR A 21 -1.38 1.36 -22.37
CA TYR A 21 -1.48 2.75 -22.79
C TYR A 21 -0.29 3.13 -23.67
N LYS A 22 -0.57 3.74 -24.82
CA LYS A 22 0.45 4.07 -25.84
C LYS A 22 1.31 5.29 -25.50
N GLY A 23 0.86 6.13 -24.58
CA GLY A 23 1.62 7.28 -24.08
C GLY A 23 2.54 6.89 -22.93
N LYS A 24 3.31 7.85 -22.43
CA LYS A 24 4.13 7.66 -21.22
C LYS A 24 3.28 7.73 -19.96
N VAL A 25 3.50 6.80 -19.06
CA VAL A 25 2.86 6.76 -17.74
C VAL A 25 3.87 7.16 -16.68
N THR A 26 3.65 8.29 -16.03
CA THR A 26 4.42 8.69 -14.86
C THR A 26 3.59 8.45 -13.60
N VAL A 27 4.11 7.65 -12.71
CA VAL A 27 3.50 7.39 -11.40
C VAL A 27 4.21 8.22 -10.34
N LYS A 28 3.44 8.98 -9.56
CA LYS A 28 3.92 9.70 -8.38
C LYS A 28 3.33 9.06 -7.13
N VAL A 29 4.18 8.64 -6.21
CA VAL A 29 3.77 8.14 -4.88
C VAL A 29 3.87 9.30 -3.91
N ASP A 30 2.72 9.88 -3.55
CA ASP A 30 2.66 11.09 -2.73
C ASP A 30 2.69 10.78 -1.23
N GLY A 31 2.11 9.65 -0.83
CA GLY A 31 2.09 9.22 0.57
C GLY A 31 2.41 7.73 0.70
N LEU A 32 1.60 6.86 0.13
CA LEU A 32 1.73 5.42 0.29
C LEU A 32 1.39 4.67 -1.00
N ALA A 33 2.21 3.70 -1.36
CA ALA A 33 1.88 2.66 -2.34
C ALA A 33 2.14 1.29 -1.70
N ALA A 34 1.14 0.75 -0.99
CA ALA A 34 1.29 -0.50 -0.27
C ALA A 34 0.52 -1.66 -0.93
N SER A 35 1.07 -2.88 -0.82
CA SER A 35 0.40 -4.11 -1.25
C SER A 35 -0.01 -4.02 -2.74
N ALA A 36 -1.29 -4.24 -3.07
CA ALA A 36 -1.82 -4.14 -4.42
C ALA A 36 -1.55 -2.78 -5.11
N ALA A 37 -1.49 -1.68 -4.35
CA ALA A 37 -1.16 -0.36 -4.89
C ALA A 37 0.30 -0.26 -5.36
N SER A 38 1.23 -0.99 -4.74
CA SER A 38 2.61 -1.07 -5.21
C SER A 38 2.72 -1.79 -6.55
N VAL A 39 1.86 -2.79 -6.81
CA VAL A 39 1.79 -3.46 -8.12
C VAL A 39 1.36 -2.46 -9.20
N ILE A 40 0.32 -1.67 -8.93
CA ILE A 40 -0.14 -0.63 -9.86
C ILE A 40 0.98 0.38 -10.14
N ALA A 41 1.73 0.78 -9.10
CA ALA A 41 2.83 1.73 -9.27
C ALA A 41 3.91 1.22 -10.23
N MET A 42 4.16 -0.08 -10.26
CA MET A 42 5.15 -0.70 -11.16
C MET A 42 4.73 -0.67 -12.65
N ALA A 43 3.52 -0.26 -12.97
CA ALA A 43 3.11 -0.06 -14.35
C ALA A 43 3.69 1.23 -14.98
N GLY A 44 4.18 2.16 -14.16
CA GLY A 44 4.77 3.41 -14.63
C GLY A 44 6.06 3.20 -15.41
N ASP A 45 6.17 3.89 -16.54
CA ASP A 45 7.46 4.04 -17.24
C ASP A 45 8.45 4.78 -16.35
N THR A 46 7.95 5.80 -15.66
CA THR A 46 8.67 6.52 -14.61
C THR A 46 7.89 6.46 -13.32
N VAL A 47 8.54 6.05 -12.24
CA VAL A 47 7.97 6.01 -10.88
C VAL A 47 8.75 6.96 -9.99
N LEU A 48 8.10 7.99 -9.49
CA LEU A 48 8.68 8.98 -8.59
C LEU A 48 8.05 8.85 -7.20
N VAL A 49 8.86 9.02 -6.18
CA VAL A 49 8.42 8.94 -4.78
C VAL A 49 8.64 10.29 -4.08
N SER A 50 7.66 10.72 -3.28
CA SER A 50 7.85 11.87 -2.40
C SER A 50 8.87 11.57 -1.31
N PRO A 51 9.65 12.56 -0.82
CA PRO A 51 10.64 12.34 0.25
C PRO A 51 10.06 11.71 1.52
N VAL A 52 8.77 11.86 1.77
CA VAL A 52 8.06 11.34 2.95
C VAL A 52 7.11 10.18 2.62
N SER A 53 7.11 9.71 1.38
CA SER A 53 6.27 8.60 0.96
C SER A 53 6.91 7.25 1.25
N MET A 54 6.08 6.21 1.22
CA MET A 54 6.51 4.83 1.44
C MET A 54 5.96 3.90 0.37
N ILE A 55 6.74 2.89 0.02
CA ILE A 55 6.27 1.73 -0.74
C ILE A 55 6.34 0.50 0.16
N MET A 56 5.31 -0.36 0.13
CA MET A 56 5.31 -1.62 0.87
C MET A 56 4.93 -2.78 -0.03
N ILE A 57 5.69 -3.86 0.08
CA ILE A 57 5.43 -5.12 -0.60
C ILE A 57 5.35 -6.26 0.41
N HIS A 58 4.40 -7.16 0.19
CA HIS A 58 4.20 -8.35 1.02
C HIS A 58 3.55 -9.48 0.23
N ASN A 59 3.42 -10.65 0.85
CA ASN A 59 2.71 -11.77 0.26
C ASN A 59 1.20 -11.50 0.16
N PRO A 60 0.54 -12.00 -0.90
CA PRO A 60 -0.91 -11.96 -0.98
C PRO A 60 -1.53 -12.78 0.17
N SER A 61 -2.71 -12.37 0.61
CA SER A 61 -3.44 -13.07 1.67
C SER A 61 -4.91 -13.20 1.31
N THR A 62 -5.55 -14.26 1.79
CA THR A 62 -6.98 -14.48 1.64
C THR A 62 -7.56 -15.10 2.89
N ILE A 63 -8.89 -15.15 2.95
CA ILE A 63 -9.63 -15.94 3.94
C ILE A 63 -10.23 -17.11 3.20
N ALA A 64 -9.98 -18.32 3.67
CA ALA A 64 -10.55 -19.54 3.13
C ALA A 64 -11.26 -20.33 4.23
N MET A 65 -12.35 -21.01 3.87
CA MET A 65 -13.13 -21.87 4.77
C MET A 65 -13.49 -23.15 4.02
N GLY A 66 -13.43 -24.27 4.71
CA GLY A 66 -13.75 -25.56 4.12
C GLY A 66 -12.92 -26.69 4.71
N ASP A 67 -12.84 -27.80 4.02
CA ASP A 67 -12.01 -28.95 4.39
C ASP A 67 -10.54 -28.77 3.97
N SER A 68 -9.72 -29.79 4.20
CA SER A 68 -8.29 -29.75 3.88
C SER A 68 -8.02 -29.54 2.38
N ALA A 69 -8.88 -30.05 1.51
CA ALA A 69 -8.74 -29.89 0.06
C ALA A 69 -9.02 -28.44 -0.37
N GLU A 70 -10.03 -27.79 0.24
CA GLU A 70 -10.32 -26.36 -0.02
C GLU A 70 -9.18 -25.46 0.50
N MET A 71 -8.59 -25.78 1.66
CA MET A 71 -7.42 -25.06 2.18
C MET A 71 -6.22 -25.20 1.22
N GLN A 72 -5.99 -26.42 0.69
CA GLN A 72 -4.90 -26.65 -0.26
C GLN A 72 -5.08 -25.84 -1.54
N LYS A 73 -6.29 -25.78 -2.10
CA LYS A 73 -6.59 -24.94 -3.28
C LYS A 73 -6.34 -23.46 -3.01
N ALA A 74 -6.68 -22.97 -1.81
CA ALA A 74 -6.41 -21.58 -1.44
C ALA A 74 -4.89 -21.30 -1.37
N ILE A 75 -4.09 -22.21 -0.85
CA ILE A 75 -2.62 -22.11 -0.82
C ILE A 75 -2.06 -22.06 -2.25
N GLU A 76 -2.52 -22.94 -3.14
CA GLU A 76 -2.08 -23.00 -4.53
C GLU A 76 -2.44 -21.69 -5.28
N MET A 77 -3.67 -21.17 -5.05
CA MET A 77 -4.10 -19.90 -5.61
C MET A 77 -3.19 -18.75 -5.13
N LEU A 78 -2.90 -18.66 -3.82
CA LEU A 78 -2.02 -17.62 -3.27
C LEU A 78 -0.61 -17.70 -3.84
N SER A 79 -0.08 -18.93 -4.06
CA SER A 79 1.21 -19.11 -4.72
C SER A 79 1.19 -18.55 -6.14
N GLY A 80 0.18 -18.86 -6.93
CA GLY A 80 0.02 -18.33 -8.28
C GLY A 80 -0.11 -16.81 -8.32
N VAL A 81 -0.88 -16.22 -7.38
CA VAL A 81 -1.00 -14.77 -7.24
C VAL A 81 0.34 -14.14 -6.87
N LYS A 82 1.10 -14.75 -5.94
CA LYS A 82 2.45 -14.29 -5.57
C LYS A 82 3.37 -14.27 -6.78
N ASP A 83 3.39 -15.33 -7.56
CA ASP A 83 4.20 -15.42 -8.78
C ASP A 83 3.83 -14.35 -9.81
N SER A 84 2.55 -14.06 -9.98
CA SER A 84 2.06 -12.99 -10.85
C SER A 84 2.53 -11.61 -10.38
N ILE A 85 2.44 -11.32 -9.09
CA ILE A 85 2.92 -10.07 -8.50
C ILE A 85 4.43 -9.92 -8.68
N ILE A 86 5.20 -10.98 -8.48
CA ILE A 86 6.66 -10.99 -8.69
C ILE A 86 7.00 -10.63 -10.15
N ASN A 87 6.20 -11.04 -11.14
CA ASN A 87 6.44 -10.66 -12.53
C ASN A 87 6.39 -9.14 -12.72
N ALA A 88 5.42 -8.45 -12.12
CA ALA A 88 5.33 -7.00 -12.19
C ALA A 88 6.52 -6.31 -11.52
N TYR A 89 6.90 -6.77 -10.33
CA TYR A 89 8.07 -6.22 -9.63
C TYR A 89 9.37 -6.49 -10.40
N GLN A 90 9.56 -7.68 -10.94
CA GLN A 90 10.74 -8.04 -11.71
C GLN A 90 10.87 -7.20 -12.98
N ALA A 91 9.77 -6.98 -13.69
CA ALA A 91 9.74 -6.16 -14.90
C ALA A 91 10.19 -4.72 -14.63
N LYS A 92 9.87 -4.16 -13.45
CA LYS A 92 10.27 -2.79 -13.09
C LYS A 92 11.65 -2.73 -12.48
N THR A 93 11.95 -3.62 -11.50
CA THR A 93 13.16 -3.51 -10.68
C THR A 93 14.37 -4.21 -11.27
N GLY A 94 14.18 -5.21 -12.14
CA GLY A 94 15.24 -6.10 -12.61
C GLY A 94 15.78 -7.05 -11.55
N LEU A 95 15.26 -7.05 -10.32
CA LEU A 95 15.71 -7.95 -9.26
C LEU A 95 15.33 -9.40 -9.55
N SER A 96 16.12 -10.34 -9.02
CA SER A 96 15.81 -11.76 -9.16
C SER A 96 14.53 -12.15 -8.41
N ARG A 97 13.79 -13.13 -8.93
CA ARG A 97 12.57 -13.66 -8.30
C ARG A 97 12.80 -14.09 -6.84
N ASN A 98 13.93 -14.73 -6.55
CA ASN A 98 14.28 -15.15 -5.20
C ASN A 98 14.44 -13.94 -4.25
N LYS A 99 15.07 -12.85 -4.72
CA LYS A 99 15.22 -11.63 -3.94
C LYS A 99 13.87 -10.98 -3.68
N LEU A 100 13.01 -10.89 -4.71
CA LEU A 100 11.66 -10.33 -4.60
C LEU A 100 10.78 -11.17 -3.67
N SER A 101 10.80 -12.51 -3.83
CA SER A 101 10.07 -13.41 -2.93
C SER A 101 10.46 -13.19 -1.47
N LYS A 102 11.78 -13.08 -1.19
CA LYS A 102 12.27 -12.84 0.16
C LYS A 102 11.80 -11.50 0.72
N LEU A 103 11.87 -10.43 -0.08
CA LEU A 103 11.37 -9.11 0.32
C LEU A 103 9.86 -9.13 0.62
N MET A 104 9.07 -9.91 -0.14
CA MET A 104 7.65 -10.08 0.12
C MET A 104 7.39 -10.92 1.38
N ASP A 105 8.19 -11.98 1.62
CA ASP A 105 8.08 -12.82 2.82
C ASP A 105 8.35 -12.02 4.10
N GLU A 106 9.26 -11.06 4.02
CA GLU A 106 9.65 -10.18 5.12
C GLU A 106 8.71 -8.97 5.32
N GLU A 107 7.69 -8.80 4.47
CA GLU A 107 6.83 -7.59 4.45
C GLU A 107 7.71 -6.32 4.45
N THR A 108 8.31 -6.03 3.30
CA THR A 108 9.30 -4.96 3.19
C THR A 108 8.64 -3.59 3.02
N TRP A 109 8.94 -2.70 3.94
CA TRP A 109 8.63 -1.28 3.87
C TRP A 109 9.85 -0.52 3.37
N MET A 110 9.64 0.34 2.37
CA MET A 110 10.69 1.12 1.73
C MET A 110 10.35 2.60 1.83
N ASP A 111 11.23 3.37 2.44
CA ASP A 111 11.25 4.82 2.29
C ASP A 111 11.69 5.24 0.88
N ALA A 112 11.71 6.54 0.59
CA ALA A 112 12.06 7.05 -0.72
C ALA A 112 13.46 6.60 -1.18
N GLY A 113 14.44 6.62 -0.30
CA GLY A 113 15.82 6.22 -0.60
C GLY A 113 15.92 4.73 -0.90
N LYS A 114 15.28 3.89 -0.08
CA LYS A 114 15.28 2.43 -0.25
C LYS A 114 14.51 2.00 -1.49
N ALA A 115 13.41 2.69 -1.82
CA ALA A 115 12.64 2.43 -3.02
C ALA A 115 13.48 2.69 -4.30
N VAL A 116 14.28 3.75 -4.31
CA VAL A 116 15.22 4.04 -5.41
C VAL A 116 16.37 3.03 -5.45
N GLU A 117 16.98 2.71 -4.30
CA GLU A 117 18.07 1.71 -4.19
C GLU A 117 17.65 0.34 -4.75
N LEU A 118 16.41 -0.09 -4.47
CA LEU A 118 15.88 -1.36 -4.94
C LEU A 118 15.16 -1.27 -6.30
N HIS A 119 15.21 -0.13 -6.96
CA HIS A 119 14.61 0.15 -8.28
C HIS A 119 13.06 0.02 -8.31
N PHE A 120 12.39 0.14 -7.17
CA PHE A 120 10.93 0.32 -7.13
C PHE A 120 10.52 1.74 -7.51
N ALA A 121 11.45 2.69 -7.44
CA ALA A 121 11.29 4.05 -7.92
C ALA A 121 12.50 4.46 -8.75
N ASP A 122 12.28 5.35 -9.71
CA ASP A 122 13.32 5.89 -10.58
C ASP A 122 13.96 7.16 -9.97
N GLY A 123 13.27 7.82 -9.05
CA GLY A 123 13.78 9.02 -8.39
C GLY A 123 12.88 9.52 -7.27
N VAL A 124 13.40 10.48 -6.52
CA VAL A 124 12.66 11.21 -5.47
C VAL A 124 12.21 12.54 -6.05
N ILE A 125 10.94 12.90 -5.85
CA ILE A 125 10.36 14.15 -6.32
C ILE A 125 11.11 15.31 -5.68
N SER A 126 11.78 16.15 -6.48
CA SER A 126 12.38 17.40 -6.01
C SER A 126 11.35 18.53 -6.00
N ARG A 127 11.62 19.56 -5.19
CA ARG A 127 10.73 20.73 -5.09
C ARG A 127 10.63 21.45 -6.45
N ASP A 128 11.72 21.45 -7.22
CA ASP A 128 11.79 22.11 -8.53
C ASP A 128 10.94 21.39 -9.59
N GLU A 129 10.87 20.05 -9.52
CA GLU A 129 10.02 19.26 -10.42
C GLU A 129 8.50 19.42 -10.15
N LEU A 130 8.12 19.78 -8.93
CA LEU A 130 6.71 20.06 -8.58
C LEU A 130 6.20 21.35 -9.23
N TYR A 131 7.06 22.35 -9.42
CA TYR A 131 6.68 23.64 -9.99
C TYR A 131 6.73 23.65 -11.53
N HIS A 132 7.51 22.77 -12.17
CA HIS A 132 7.58 22.67 -13.64
C HIS A 132 6.48 21.78 -14.25
N ALA A 133 5.76 21.02 -13.48
CA ALA A 133 4.68 20.14 -13.97
C ALA A 133 3.34 20.90 -14.18
N GLU A 134 3.22 22.13 -13.70
CA GLU A 134 1.98 22.94 -13.82
C GLU A 134 2.09 24.14 -14.77
N ALA A 135 3.25 24.36 -15.37
CA ALA A 135 3.43 25.44 -16.35
C ALA A 135 3.27 24.90 -17.78
N GLU A 136 2.03 24.79 -18.25
CA GLU A 136 1.78 24.93 -19.69
C GLU A 136 2.06 26.40 -20.05
N PRO A 137 2.80 26.71 -21.13
CA PRO A 137 3.10 28.08 -21.50
C PRO A 137 1.82 28.77 -21.99
N GLY A 138 1.26 29.63 -21.14
CA GLY A 138 0.34 30.66 -21.60
C GLY A 138 1.11 31.74 -22.36
N PRO A 139 0.47 32.44 -23.32
CA PRO A 139 1.19 33.36 -24.20
C PRO A 139 1.65 34.62 -23.48
N ASP A 140 2.90 34.93 -23.68
CA ASP A 140 3.62 36.19 -23.62
C ASP A 140 3.03 37.34 -22.76
N GLU A 141 3.67 37.63 -21.63
CA GLU A 141 3.73 39.00 -21.10
C GLU A 141 5.20 39.41 -20.86
N GLU A 142 5.48 40.59 -21.39
CA GLU A 142 6.78 41.19 -21.53
C GLU A 142 7.45 41.55 -20.21
N THR A 143 8.75 41.46 -20.26
CA THR A 143 9.76 41.80 -19.25
C THR A 143 9.66 43.27 -18.78
N ASP A 144 9.78 43.49 -17.45
CA ASP A 144 10.40 44.71 -16.93
C ASP A 144 11.50 44.34 -15.91
N GLU A 145 12.68 44.84 -16.19
CA GLU A 145 13.89 44.68 -15.40
C GLU A 145 13.93 45.71 -14.27
N SER A 146 14.38 45.26 -13.11
CA SER A 146 15.23 45.93 -12.10
C SER A 146 14.80 45.50 -10.69
N GLU A 147 15.63 45.06 -9.80
CA GLU A 147 16.82 45.59 -9.20
C GLU A 147 17.55 44.54 -8.31
N LYS A 148 18.85 44.72 -8.24
CA LYS A 148 19.80 43.96 -7.45
C LYS A 148 19.65 44.21 -5.93
N GLY A 149 19.88 43.16 -5.15
CA GLY A 149 20.19 43.24 -3.74
C GLY A 149 20.97 42.01 -3.30
N GLU A 150 22.27 42.18 -3.05
CA GLU A 150 23.23 41.19 -2.59
C GLU A 150 23.12 40.91 -1.07
N PRO A 151 23.82 39.90 -0.54
CA PRO A 151 23.41 39.14 0.64
C PRO A 151 24.13 39.56 1.92
N GLU A 152 23.49 39.38 3.06
CA GLU A 152 24.18 39.42 4.36
C GLU A 152 24.30 38.02 4.97
N LYS A 153 25.58 37.69 5.27
CA LYS A 153 26.02 36.58 6.14
C LYS A 153 25.81 36.98 7.61
N GLN A 154 25.34 36.05 8.40
CA GLN A 154 25.67 35.99 9.84
C GLN A 154 25.63 34.54 10.34
N ASP A 155 26.77 34.01 10.63
CA ASP A 155 27.46 33.46 11.81
C ASP A 155 26.65 32.48 12.69
N GLU A 156 27.22 31.26 12.74
CA GLU A 156 27.01 30.29 13.81
C GLU A 156 27.61 30.82 15.16
N PRO A 157 27.11 30.27 16.28
CA PRO A 157 28.06 29.50 17.08
C PRO A 157 27.48 28.18 17.64
N GLY A 158 28.38 27.21 17.69
CA GLY A 158 28.18 25.87 18.18
C GLY A 158 27.85 25.77 19.68
N SER A 159 27.29 24.67 20.07
CA SER A 159 27.34 24.15 21.44
C SER A 159 27.11 22.64 21.50
N ALA A 160 28.14 22.01 22.01
CA ALA A 160 28.18 20.88 22.96
C ALA A 160 27.35 19.60 22.65
N ALA A 161 28.11 18.53 22.48
CA ALA A 161 27.66 17.14 22.53
C ALA A 161 27.08 16.76 23.90
N ASP A 162 25.88 16.21 23.89
CA ASP A 162 25.26 15.52 25.01
C ASP A 162 25.62 14.02 24.93
N PRO A 163 26.26 13.41 25.95
CA PRO A 163 26.74 12.02 25.89
C PRO A 163 25.69 10.98 26.23
N ASN A 164 24.38 11.28 26.10
CA ASN A 164 23.30 10.32 26.43
C ASN A 164 22.30 10.14 25.28
N LYS A 165 22.79 10.14 24.03
CA LYS A 165 21.97 9.83 22.87
C LYS A 165 21.96 8.32 22.69
N GLU A 166 20.99 7.64 23.31
CA GLU A 166 20.60 6.31 22.94
C GLU A 166 20.18 6.31 21.46
N ASP A 167 20.81 5.40 20.72
CA ASP A 167 20.63 5.18 19.29
C ASP A 167 19.21 4.69 18.99
N HIS A 168 18.28 5.60 18.74
CA HIS A 168 16.91 5.31 18.29
C HIS A 168 16.83 5.20 16.76
N THR A 169 17.72 4.46 16.13
CA THR A 169 17.49 3.90 14.80
C THR A 169 16.61 2.65 14.88
N SER A 170 15.51 2.76 15.60
CA SER A 170 14.41 1.80 15.47
C SER A 170 13.39 2.39 14.52
N GLY A 171 13.48 2.00 13.25
CA GLY A 171 12.41 2.25 12.30
C GLY A 171 11.07 1.85 12.91
N MET A 172 10.05 2.69 12.78
CA MET A 172 8.69 2.39 13.21
C MET A 172 8.16 1.15 12.46
N LEU A 173 8.51 -0.03 12.96
CA LEU A 173 7.91 -1.29 12.57
C LEU A 173 6.55 -1.42 13.27
N PHE A 174 5.53 -0.78 12.71
CA PHE A 174 4.15 -1.14 13.06
C PHE A 174 3.89 -2.54 12.49
N SER A 175 3.91 -3.57 13.36
CA SER A 175 3.52 -4.90 12.90
C SER A 175 2.06 -4.85 12.42
N ARG A 176 1.72 -5.62 11.35
CA ARG A 176 0.33 -5.79 10.86
C ARG A 176 -0.64 -6.04 12.01
N TYR A 177 -0.19 -6.78 13.01
CA TYR A 177 -0.95 -7.13 14.20
C TYR A 177 -1.27 -5.89 15.07
N GLN A 178 -0.32 -4.99 15.25
CA GLN A 178 -0.51 -3.76 16.03
C GLN A 178 -1.43 -2.77 15.31
N VAL A 179 -1.31 -2.64 13.99
CA VAL A 179 -2.20 -1.79 13.18
C VAL A 179 -3.63 -2.36 13.18
N ALA A 180 -3.79 -3.67 12.95
CA ALA A 180 -5.09 -4.33 12.99
C ALA A 180 -5.73 -4.23 14.39
N ALA A 181 -4.97 -4.41 15.45
CA ALA A 181 -5.43 -4.26 16.83
C ALA A 181 -5.87 -2.82 17.13
N ALA A 182 -5.11 -1.82 16.66
CA ALA A 182 -5.46 -0.40 16.82
C ALA A 182 -6.74 -0.03 16.05
N ILE A 183 -6.90 -0.53 14.82
CA ILE A 183 -8.10 -0.32 14.00
C ILE A 183 -9.31 -1.01 14.66
N ASN A 184 -9.18 -2.27 15.07
CA ASN A 184 -10.26 -2.99 15.75
C ASN A 184 -10.67 -2.32 17.05
N LYS A 185 -9.70 -1.82 17.83
CA LYS A 185 -10.00 -1.04 19.05
C LYS A 185 -10.80 0.22 18.71
N LYS A 186 -10.39 0.98 17.70
CA LYS A 186 -11.12 2.19 17.26
C LYS A 186 -12.52 1.86 16.74
N LEU A 187 -12.70 0.76 16.00
CA LEU A 187 -14.01 0.30 15.53
C LEU A 187 -14.90 -0.12 16.68
N CYS A 188 -14.38 -0.86 17.67
CA CYS A 188 -15.12 -1.24 18.87
C CYS A 188 -15.53 -0.01 19.70
N ASP A 189 -14.63 0.97 19.85
CA ASP A 189 -14.90 2.21 20.57
C ASP A 189 -15.94 3.07 19.82
N TYR A 190 -15.90 3.08 18.48
CA TYR A 190 -16.89 3.76 17.65
C TYR A 190 -18.26 3.08 17.77
N ALA A 191 -18.34 1.76 17.64
CA ALA A 191 -19.58 1.00 17.78
C ALA A 191 -20.18 1.15 19.18
N ARG A 192 -19.35 1.25 20.23
CA ARG A 192 -19.82 1.50 21.60
C ARG A 192 -20.37 2.92 21.78
N LYS A 193 -19.80 3.92 21.09
CA LYS A 193 -20.27 5.31 21.13
C LYS A 193 -21.48 5.58 20.25
N HIS A 194 -21.67 4.75 19.23
CA HIS A 194 -22.76 4.84 18.27
C HIS A 194 -23.48 3.48 18.20
N PRO A 195 -24.23 3.08 19.25
CA PRO A 195 -25.01 1.86 19.18
C PRO A 195 -25.97 1.98 17.99
N ALA A 196 -25.95 0.97 17.12
CA ALA A 196 -26.91 0.91 16.03
C ALA A 196 -28.32 1.03 16.63
N ALA A 197 -29.15 1.90 16.02
CA ALA A 197 -30.56 1.93 16.39
C ALA A 197 -31.10 0.50 16.27
N PRO A 198 -31.96 0.05 17.20
CA PRO A 198 -32.52 -1.29 17.12
C PRO A 198 -33.22 -1.41 15.76
N HIS A 199 -32.67 -2.23 14.89
CA HIS A 199 -33.38 -2.64 13.68
C HIS A 199 -34.66 -3.28 14.15
N ALA A 200 -35.80 -2.76 13.68
CA ALA A 200 -37.06 -3.47 13.80
C ALA A 200 -36.82 -4.87 13.25
N GLU A 201 -36.96 -5.86 14.11
CA GLU A 201 -36.72 -7.27 13.78
C GLU A 201 -37.63 -7.65 12.62
N ASP A 202 -37.04 -7.77 11.43
CA ASP A 202 -37.66 -8.53 10.36
C ASP A 202 -37.51 -10.01 10.69
N THR A 203 -38.47 -10.50 11.48
CA THR A 203 -38.47 -11.86 12.05
C THR A 203 -38.83 -12.93 11.01
N THR A 204 -38.83 -12.63 9.72
CA THR A 204 -39.28 -13.55 8.69
C THR A 204 -38.26 -14.61 8.27
N HIS A 205 -37.01 -14.58 8.76
CA HIS A 205 -35.94 -15.54 8.38
C HIS A 205 -35.17 -16.19 9.52
N LEU A 206 -35.61 -16.05 10.77
CA LEU A 206 -35.11 -16.89 11.84
C LEU A 206 -35.72 -18.29 11.69
N HIS A 207 -34.97 -19.22 11.10
CA HIS A 207 -35.28 -20.63 11.21
C HIS A 207 -35.34 -20.98 12.70
N ARG A 208 -36.57 -21.33 13.16
CA ARG A 208 -36.76 -21.73 14.55
C ARG A 208 -35.81 -22.89 14.85
N VAL A 209 -35.28 -22.91 16.05
CA VAL A 209 -34.36 -24.00 16.50
C VAL A 209 -34.99 -25.36 16.22
N ASP A 210 -36.32 -25.48 16.34
CA ASP A 210 -37.13 -26.67 16.02
C ASP A 210 -37.00 -27.13 14.57
N ASP A 211 -36.76 -26.23 13.60
CA ASP A 211 -36.57 -26.57 12.20
C ASP A 211 -35.14 -27.07 11.92
N LEU A 212 -34.17 -26.54 12.65
CA LEU A 212 -32.78 -27.03 12.59
C LEU A 212 -32.63 -28.40 13.22
N GLU A 213 -33.34 -28.67 14.35
CA GLU A 213 -33.37 -29.98 14.98
C GLU A 213 -34.07 -31.02 14.10
N LYS A 214 -35.19 -30.67 13.43
CA LYS A 214 -35.85 -31.56 12.46
C LYS A 214 -34.91 -31.91 11.29
N ARG A 215 -34.20 -30.94 10.75
CA ARG A 215 -33.21 -31.17 9.65
C ARG A 215 -32.06 -32.06 10.14
N LEU A 216 -31.54 -31.82 11.34
CA LEU A 216 -30.46 -32.64 11.92
C LEU A 216 -30.92 -34.08 12.14
N ASN A 217 -32.16 -34.30 12.63
CA ASN A 217 -32.72 -35.63 12.82
C ASN A 217 -33.03 -36.36 11.51
N LEU A 218 -33.39 -35.61 10.45
CA LEU A 218 -33.54 -36.21 9.11
C LEU A 218 -32.16 -36.68 8.56
N MET A 219 -31.12 -35.90 8.76
CA MET A 219 -29.77 -36.26 8.31
C MET A 219 -29.19 -37.49 9.02
N LYS A 220 -29.56 -37.70 10.32
CA LYS A 220 -29.15 -38.89 11.08
C LYS A 220 -29.78 -40.20 10.57
N GLN A 221 -30.80 -40.16 9.73
CA GLN A 221 -31.43 -41.34 9.14
C GLN A 221 -30.72 -41.84 7.88
N PHE A 222 -29.74 -41.06 7.36
CA PHE A 222 -28.98 -41.36 6.13
C PHE A 222 -27.50 -41.66 6.40
N ILE A 223 -27.09 -41.78 7.66
CA ILE A 223 -25.79 -42.24 8.14
C ILE A 223 -25.97 -43.60 8.82
#